data_9edaa2ea0fe7e8fc47dbeeb3ddfbcfa3
#
_entry.id   9edaa2ea0fe7e8fc47dbeeb3ddfbcfa3
#
_cell.length_a   1.000
_cell.length_b   1.000
_cell.length_c   1.000
_cell.angle_alpha   90.00
_cell.angle_beta   90.00
_cell.angle_gamma   90.00
#
_symmetry.space_group_name_H-M   'P 1'
#
loop_
_entity.id
_entity.type
_entity.pdbx_description
1 polymer ?
#
loop_
_entity_poly.entity_id
_entity_poly.type
_entity_poly.pdbx_seq_one_letter_code
_entity_poly.pdbx_strand_id
1 'polypeptide(L)'
;MREIEFDPDKARINWQEHKLRFETAALVFSDPLRIERRDDSEGNIEGEERWQTLGMVNKVLFVVYTERGEKTRIISARAANKAEKRSYHGHDDNNRKGWTKAD
;
A
#
# COMPACT_ATOMS: atom_id res chain seq x y z
N MET A 1 5.97 9.06 -14.67
CA MET A 1 6.03 7.68 -14.14
C MET A 1 6.61 7.70 -12.73
N ARG A 2 6.02 6.95 -11.83
CA ARG A 2 6.45 6.90 -10.43
C ARG A 2 7.72 6.06 -10.29
N GLU A 3 8.75 6.63 -9.68
CA GLU A 3 9.95 5.86 -9.35
C GLU A 3 9.74 5.14 -8.02
N ILE A 4 10.03 3.85 -8.01
CA ILE A 4 9.84 3.01 -6.83
C ILE A 4 11.22 2.62 -6.27
N GLU A 5 11.37 2.74 -4.96
CA GLU A 5 12.55 2.24 -4.26
C GLU A 5 12.13 1.44 -3.04
N PHE A 6 13.03 0.67 -2.48
CA PHE A 6 12.80 -0.06 -1.23
C PHE A 6 14.13 -0.55 -0.65
N ASP A 7 14.09 -0.84 0.64
CA ASP A 7 15.23 -1.41 1.36
C ASP A 7 15.27 -2.91 1.09
N PRO A 8 16.39 -3.47 0.58
CA PRO A 8 16.50 -4.90 0.32
C PRO A 8 16.23 -5.79 1.53
N ASP A 9 16.62 -5.34 2.73
CA ASP A 9 16.36 -6.13 3.93
C ASP A 9 14.87 -6.19 4.25
N LYS A 10 14.17 -5.09 4.11
CA LYS A 10 12.72 -5.07 4.29
C LYS A 10 12.01 -5.92 3.24
N ALA A 11 12.50 -5.91 2.02
CA ALA A 11 11.95 -6.73 0.95
C ALA A 11 12.11 -8.22 1.27
N ARG A 12 13.27 -8.62 1.79
CA ARG A 12 13.53 -10.00 2.19
C ARG A 12 12.60 -10.43 3.32
N ILE A 13 12.46 -9.60 4.35
CA ILE A 13 11.59 -9.88 5.48
C ILE A 13 10.13 -9.99 5.01
N ASN A 14 9.72 -9.08 4.14
CA ASN A 14 8.34 -9.09 3.60
C ASN A 14 8.06 -10.38 2.84
N TRP A 15 9.02 -10.86 2.06
CA TRP A 15 8.88 -12.13 1.36
C TRP A 15 8.72 -13.29 2.36
N GLN A 16 9.52 -13.29 3.44
CA GLN A 16 9.44 -14.34 4.45
C GLN A 16 8.09 -14.34 5.15
N GLU A 17 7.57 -13.18 5.50
CA GLU A 17 6.34 -13.05 6.28
C GLU A 17 5.07 -13.18 5.44
N HIS A 18 5.08 -12.63 4.23
CA HIS A 18 3.85 -12.49 3.44
C HIS A 18 3.92 -13.15 2.06
N LYS A 19 5.08 -13.66 1.69
CA LYS A 19 5.31 -14.28 0.36
C LYS A 19 4.92 -13.34 -0.78
N LEU A 20 5.22 -12.07 -0.60
CA LEU A 20 4.92 -11.04 -1.59
C LEU A 20 6.17 -10.20 -1.84
N ARG A 21 6.53 -10.05 -3.10
CA ARG A 21 7.69 -9.25 -3.51
C ARG A 21 7.31 -7.80 -3.64
N PHE A 22 8.23 -6.91 -3.28
CA PHE A 22 7.99 -5.47 -3.44
C PHE A 22 7.86 -5.06 -4.90
N GLU A 23 8.53 -5.75 -5.81
CA GLU A 23 8.38 -5.51 -7.24
C GLU A 23 6.95 -5.77 -7.71
N THR A 24 6.30 -6.81 -7.17
CA THR A 24 4.91 -7.09 -7.45
C THR A 24 4.01 -6.03 -6.81
N ALA A 25 4.29 -5.69 -5.55
CA ALA A 25 3.51 -4.67 -4.83
C ALA A 25 3.54 -3.32 -5.54
N ALA A 26 4.64 -2.97 -6.18
CA ALA A 26 4.78 -1.71 -6.89
C ALA A 26 3.73 -1.55 -8.00
N LEU A 27 3.20 -2.65 -8.52
CA LEU A 27 2.21 -2.61 -9.59
C LEU A 27 0.86 -2.06 -9.14
N VAL A 28 0.61 -1.96 -7.81
CA VAL A 28 -0.63 -1.34 -7.31
C VAL A 28 -0.76 0.10 -7.77
N PHE A 29 0.37 0.79 -7.95
CA PHE A 29 0.35 2.19 -8.35
C PHE A 29 -0.13 2.40 -9.80
N SER A 30 -0.23 1.34 -10.57
CA SER A 30 -0.78 1.38 -11.92
C SER A 30 -2.27 1.05 -11.97
N ASP A 31 -2.88 0.71 -10.85
CA ASP A 31 -4.30 0.39 -10.78
C ASP A 31 -5.12 1.68 -10.74
N PRO A 32 -5.94 1.96 -11.76
CA PRO A 32 -6.75 3.19 -11.78
C PRO A 32 -7.83 3.23 -10.71
N LEU A 33 -8.13 2.10 -10.09
CA LEU A 33 -9.14 2.02 -9.01
C LEU A 33 -8.51 2.03 -7.63
N ARG A 34 -7.23 2.26 -7.54
CA ARG A 34 -6.49 2.29 -6.28
C ARG A 34 -7.08 3.34 -5.34
N ILE A 35 -7.18 2.97 -4.06
CA ILE A 35 -7.58 3.89 -2.99
C ILE A 35 -6.45 4.01 -1.98
N GLU A 36 -6.44 5.10 -1.23
CA GLU A 36 -5.37 5.36 -0.28
C GLU A 36 -5.88 6.08 0.97
N ARG A 37 -5.10 6.00 2.03
CA ARG A 37 -5.34 6.79 3.25
C ARG A 37 -4.02 6.94 3.98
N ARG A 38 -3.98 7.94 4.87
CA ARG A 38 -2.81 8.17 5.70
C ARG A 38 -2.65 7.05 6.72
N ASP A 39 -1.41 6.63 6.95
CA ASP A 39 -1.10 5.64 7.96
C ASP A 39 -0.74 6.35 9.25
N ASP A 40 -1.66 6.33 10.23
CA ASP A 40 -1.47 6.94 11.53
C ASP A 40 -1.10 5.92 12.60
N SER A 41 -0.66 4.73 12.21
CA SER A 41 -0.31 3.69 13.16
C SER A 41 0.89 4.10 14.03
N GLU A 42 0.96 3.55 15.24
CA GLU A 42 2.06 3.80 16.16
C GLU A 42 3.36 3.25 15.58
N GLY A 43 4.48 3.88 15.96
CA GLY A 43 5.79 3.46 15.49
C GLY A 43 6.25 4.14 14.23
N ASN A 44 5.46 5.04 13.66
CA ASN A 44 5.90 5.83 12.53
C ASN A 44 7.03 6.76 12.96
N ILE A 45 8.01 6.93 12.08
CA ILE A 45 9.12 7.81 12.32
C ILE A 45 8.61 9.25 12.27
N GLU A 46 8.96 10.05 13.29
CA GLU A 46 8.58 11.46 13.33
C GLU A 46 9.11 12.18 12.09
N GLY A 47 8.25 12.96 11.45
CA GLY A 47 8.59 13.70 10.24
C GLY A 47 8.47 12.90 8.95
N GLU A 48 8.16 11.60 9.04
CA GLU A 48 7.93 10.76 7.87
C GLU A 48 6.45 10.43 7.75
N GLU A 49 5.83 10.90 6.68
CA GLU A 49 4.44 10.54 6.41
C GLU A 49 4.36 9.20 5.71
N ARG A 50 3.59 8.30 6.28
CA ARG A 50 3.33 7.00 5.68
C ARG A 50 1.90 6.93 5.17
N TRP A 51 1.74 6.20 4.08
CA TRP A 51 0.47 6.01 3.42
C TRP A 51 0.16 4.55 3.29
N GLN A 52 -1.13 4.22 3.33
CA GLN A 52 -1.63 2.90 3.04
C GLN A 52 -2.36 2.97 1.71
N THR A 53 -2.18 1.96 0.87
CA THR A 53 -2.92 1.91 -0.39
C THR A 53 -3.43 0.50 -0.64
N LEU A 54 -4.60 0.41 -1.28
CA LEU A 54 -5.18 -0.84 -1.75
C LEU A 54 -5.25 -0.80 -3.27
N GLY A 55 -4.69 -1.81 -3.90
CA GLY A 55 -4.70 -1.90 -5.35
C GLY A 55 -4.78 -3.35 -5.80
N MET A 56 -5.22 -3.56 -7.02
CA MET A 56 -5.41 -4.88 -7.60
C MET A 56 -4.19 -5.30 -8.40
N VAL A 57 -3.57 -6.42 -8.00
CA VAL A 57 -2.52 -7.09 -8.76
C VAL A 57 -2.81 -8.58 -8.62
N ASN A 58 -3.65 -9.13 -9.50
CA ASN A 58 -4.25 -10.46 -9.41
C ASN A 58 -5.20 -10.63 -8.23
N LYS A 59 -4.93 -9.96 -7.12
CA LYS A 59 -5.77 -9.89 -5.93
C LYS A 59 -5.55 -8.51 -5.32
N VAL A 60 -6.41 -8.13 -4.39
CA VAL A 60 -6.25 -6.83 -3.71
C VAL A 60 -5.06 -6.93 -2.75
N LEU A 61 -4.12 -6.01 -2.90
CA LEU A 61 -2.95 -5.92 -2.03
C LEU A 61 -3.05 -4.68 -1.16
N PHE A 62 -2.53 -4.81 0.06
CA PHE A 62 -2.38 -3.71 1.01
C PHE A 62 -0.90 -3.35 1.06
N VAL A 63 -0.57 -2.11 0.70
CA VAL A 63 0.82 -1.65 0.61
C VAL A 63 0.99 -0.40 1.45
N VAL A 64 2.06 -0.38 2.28
CA VAL A 64 2.45 0.80 3.04
C VAL A 64 3.64 1.43 2.34
N TYR A 65 3.59 2.73 2.14
CA TYR A 65 4.67 3.44 1.45
C TYR A 65 4.83 4.84 2.00
N THR A 66 5.96 5.47 1.66
CA THR A 66 6.22 6.87 1.96
C THR A 66 6.80 7.54 0.73
N GLU A 67 6.66 8.86 0.64
CA GLU A 67 7.23 9.63 -0.45
C GLU A 67 8.57 10.22 0.02
N ARG A 68 9.61 10.05 -0.80
CA ARG A 68 10.93 10.63 -0.55
C ARG A 68 11.36 11.40 -1.79
N GLY A 69 11.17 12.72 -1.77
CA GLY A 69 11.40 13.54 -2.95
C GLY A 69 10.48 13.09 -4.07
N GLU A 70 11.04 12.69 -5.19
CA GLU A 70 10.27 12.21 -6.33
C GLU A 70 10.08 10.69 -6.34
N LYS A 71 10.63 10.01 -5.33
CA LYS A 71 10.57 8.55 -5.26
C LYS A 71 9.52 8.08 -4.26
N THR A 72 8.91 6.95 -4.57
CA THR A 72 8.00 6.27 -3.66
C THR A 72 8.74 5.08 -3.05
N ARG A 73 8.83 5.06 -1.72
CA ARG A 73 9.50 3.97 -1.00
C ARG A 73 8.48 3.03 -0.42
N ILE A 74 8.51 1.77 -0.85
CA ILE A 74 7.63 0.74 -0.30
C ILE A 74 8.22 0.26 1.02
N ILE A 75 7.37 0.19 2.05
CA ILE A 75 7.74 -0.21 3.40
C ILE A 75 7.28 -1.63 3.70
N SER A 76 6.05 -1.97 3.34
CA SER A 76 5.52 -3.32 3.54
C SER A 76 4.39 -3.60 2.54
N ALA A 77 4.12 -4.88 2.31
CA ALA A 77 3.05 -5.29 1.40
C ALA A 77 2.52 -6.66 1.81
N ARG A 78 1.21 -6.82 1.76
CA ARG A 78 0.54 -8.08 2.05
C ARG A 78 -0.76 -8.17 1.28
N ALA A 79 -1.36 -9.36 1.27
CA ALA A 79 -2.70 -9.49 0.74
C ALA A 79 -3.70 -8.73 1.63
N ALA A 80 -4.70 -8.12 1.02
CA ALA A 80 -5.73 -7.39 1.76
C ALA A 80 -6.61 -8.37 2.56
N ASN A 81 -7.07 -7.90 3.73
CA ASN A 81 -8.04 -8.65 4.51
C ASN A 81 -9.45 -8.42 3.97
N LYS A 82 -10.43 -9.06 4.60
CA LYS A 82 -11.83 -9.02 4.14
C LYS A 82 -12.40 -7.59 4.14
N ALA A 83 -12.15 -6.84 5.20
CA ALA A 83 -12.65 -5.47 5.31
C ALA A 83 -12.01 -4.56 4.27
N GLU A 84 -10.70 -4.72 4.05
CA GLU A 84 -9.98 -3.96 3.04
C GLU A 84 -10.48 -4.24 1.64
N LYS A 85 -10.75 -5.52 1.33
CA LYS A 85 -11.33 -5.88 0.03
C LYS A 85 -12.67 -5.22 -0.20
N ARG A 86 -13.53 -5.15 0.84
CA ARG A 86 -14.82 -4.45 0.75
C ARG A 86 -14.64 -2.98 0.46
N SER A 87 -13.68 -2.34 1.15
CA SER A 87 -13.37 -0.93 0.92
C SER A 87 -12.92 -0.70 -0.51
N TYR A 88 -12.03 -1.55 -1.00
CA TYR A 88 -11.51 -1.44 -2.36
C TYR A 88 -12.64 -1.57 -3.41
N HIS A 89 -13.49 -2.55 -3.25
CA HIS A 89 -14.57 -2.79 -4.22
C HIS A 89 -15.73 -1.81 -4.11
N GLY A 90 -15.75 -1.00 -3.03
CA GLY A 90 -16.80 0.01 -2.87
C GLY A 90 -18.19 -0.57 -2.66
N HIS A 91 -18.29 -1.76 -2.08
CA HIS A 91 -19.59 -2.41 -1.85
C HIS A 91 -20.49 -1.63 -0.88
N ASP A 92 -19.88 -0.79 -0.05
CA ASP A 92 -20.58 -0.02 0.95
C ASP A 92 -19.76 1.24 1.23
N ASP A 93 -20.34 2.42 1.00
CA ASP A 93 -19.67 3.67 1.26
C ASP A 93 -19.25 3.81 2.72
N ASN A 94 -20.02 3.21 3.64
CA ASN A 94 -19.68 3.21 5.06
C ASN A 94 -18.44 2.39 5.38
N ASN A 95 -18.02 1.50 4.50
CA ASN A 95 -16.83 0.68 4.68
C ASN A 95 -15.55 1.33 4.18
N ARG A 96 -15.63 2.51 3.60
CA ARG A 96 -14.44 3.21 3.11
C ARG A 96 -13.51 3.67 4.24
N LYS A 97 -14.04 4.02 5.40
CA LYS A 97 -13.27 4.29 6.63
C LYS A 97 -12.02 5.13 6.43
N GLY A 98 -12.18 6.29 5.80
CA GLY A 98 -11.06 7.18 5.55
C GLY A 98 -10.31 6.90 4.27
N TRP A 99 -10.63 5.83 3.54
CA TRP A 99 -10.05 5.56 2.24
C TRP A 99 -10.59 6.54 1.21
N THR A 100 -9.71 7.10 0.41
CA THR A 100 -10.08 8.02 -0.68
C THR A 100 -9.49 7.50 -1.98
N LYS A 101 -10.11 7.90 -3.07
CA LYS A 101 -9.63 7.50 -4.39
C LYS A 101 -8.25 8.13 -4.63
N ALA A 102 -7.29 7.30 -5.05
CA ALA A 102 -5.96 7.77 -5.41
C ALA A 102 -5.94 8.22 -6.87
N ASP A 103 -5.13 9.22 -7.15
CA ASP A 103 -4.95 9.72 -8.53
C ASP A 103 -3.94 8.89 -9.30
#